data_0df081b6232ac3047a6728760896e960
#
_entry.id   0df081b6232ac3047a6728760896e960
#
_cell.length_a   1.000
_cell.length_b   1.000
_cell.length_c   1.000
_cell.angle_alpha   90.00
_cell.angle_beta   90.00
_cell.angle_gamma   90.00
#
_symmetry.space_group_name_H-M   'P 1'
#
loop_
_entity.id
_entity.type
_entity.pdbx_description
1 polymer ?
#
loop_
_entity_poly.entity_id
_entity_poly.type
_entity_poly.pdbx_seq_one_letter_code
_entity_poly.pdbx_strand_id
1 'polypeptide(L)'
;MTAGAAASGGGADALRAMAWANVVLHLAGLALAALFMRPGTPAVPLLERLAYLAPRPSGWTCGWVVWMGCAATLAAFMVLLARARPLPLVRAAAVVALLGAVLDVACDLAYAGALPGHARSDVADFVVFERRLTALSQTGANGLYSVAILLGTTGLDRAPALARVLGAVTFVGGSVLALAGLTGDQVQVMAGTAIAIPAFLAWTLVVSARTP
;
A
#
# COMPACT_ATOMS: atom_id res chain seq x y z
N MET A 1 27.08 9.92 -34.02
CA MET A 1 26.31 8.83 -33.38
C MET A 1 26.43 8.96 -31.85
N THR A 2 25.74 9.92 -31.19
CA THR A 2 25.86 10.14 -29.71
C THR A 2 24.53 10.57 -29.06
N ALA A 3 23.38 10.42 -29.74
CA ALA A 3 22.07 10.81 -29.17
C ALA A 3 21.38 9.74 -28.31
N GLY A 4 21.93 8.51 -28.24
CA GLY A 4 21.29 7.38 -27.55
C GLY A 4 21.61 7.25 -26.05
N ALA A 5 22.70 7.86 -25.57
CA ALA A 5 23.15 7.65 -24.19
C ALA A 5 22.45 8.57 -23.15
N ALA A 6 21.97 9.74 -23.58
CA ALA A 6 21.32 10.69 -22.66
C ALA A 6 19.88 10.29 -22.25
N ALA A 7 19.18 9.48 -23.05
CA ALA A 7 17.80 9.08 -22.76
C ALA A 7 17.67 7.95 -21.74
N SER A 8 18.73 7.18 -21.48
CA SER A 8 18.69 6.01 -20.57
C SER A 8 18.84 6.40 -19.07
N GLY A 9 19.51 7.50 -18.74
CA GLY A 9 19.74 7.92 -17.36
C GLY A 9 18.48 8.37 -16.62
N GLY A 10 17.57 9.08 -17.30
CA GLY A 10 16.39 9.68 -16.66
C GLY A 10 15.37 8.65 -16.12
N GLY A 11 15.28 7.47 -16.74
CA GLY A 11 14.37 6.42 -16.31
C GLY A 11 14.79 5.74 -15.01
N ALA A 12 16.09 5.47 -14.87
CA ALA A 12 16.65 4.87 -13.66
C ALA A 12 16.56 5.83 -12.45
N ASP A 13 16.81 7.12 -12.67
CA ASP A 13 16.72 8.12 -11.61
C ASP A 13 15.29 8.31 -11.15
N ALA A 14 14.31 8.32 -12.06
CA ALA A 14 12.89 8.38 -11.73
C ALA A 14 12.45 7.16 -10.90
N LEU A 15 12.93 5.95 -11.25
CA LEU A 15 12.63 4.74 -10.50
C LEU A 15 13.21 4.78 -9.09
N ARG A 16 14.45 5.25 -8.92
CA ARG A 16 15.09 5.44 -7.61
C ARG A 16 14.36 6.48 -6.78
N ALA A 17 14.03 7.63 -7.38
CA ALA A 17 13.27 8.68 -6.69
C ALA A 17 11.92 8.15 -6.19
N MET A 18 11.23 7.33 -6.99
CA MET A 18 9.96 6.74 -6.60
C MET A 18 10.13 5.66 -5.51
N ALA A 19 11.22 4.89 -5.51
CA ALA A 19 11.54 3.97 -4.43
C ALA A 19 11.73 4.72 -3.09
N TRP A 20 12.44 5.84 -3.10
CA TRP A 20 12.60 6.67 -1.90
C TRP A 20 11.31 7.37 -1.49
N ALA A 21 10.48 7.81 -2.43
CA ALA A 21 9.15 8.35 -2.13
C ALA A 21 8.27 7.31 -1.42
N ASN A 22 8.30 6.05 -1.86
CA ASN A 22 7.64 4.94 -1.14
C ASN A 22 8.15 4.83 0.30
N VAL A 23 9.47 4.84 0.53
CA VAL A 23 10.04 4.76 1.88
C VAL A 23 9.53 5.90 2.76
N VAL A 24 9.64 7.13 2.30
CA VAL A 24 9.27 8.32 3.08
C VAL A 24 7.78 8.33 3.40
N LEU A 25 6.92 8.08 2.40
CA LEU A 25 5.47 8.11 2.61
C LEU A 25 4.98 6.97 3.51
N HIS A 26 5.49 5.74 3.33
CA HIS A 26 5.08 4.64 4.21
C HIS A 26 5.56 4.84 5.65
N LEU A 27 6.76 5.35 5.88
CA LEU A 27 7.22 5.69 7.24
C LEU A 27 6.37 6.80 7.85
N ALA A 28 6.02 7.84 7.08
CA ALA A 28 5.10 8.88 7.52
C ALA A 28 3.69 8.31 7.81
N GLY A 29 3.18 7.44 6.94
CA GLY A 29 1.89 6.77 7.12
C GLY A 29 1.85 5.92 8.39
N LEU A 30 2.90 5.13 8.63
CA LEU A 30 3.03 4.32 9.87
C LEU A 30 3.10 5.21 11.12
N ALA A 31 3.85 6.32 11.07
CA ALA A 31 3.91 7.26 12.18
C ALA A 31 2.54 7.90 12.46
N LEU A 32 1.83 8.36 11.42
CA LEU A 32 0.48 8.91 11.56
C LEU A 32 -0.53 7.86 12.03
N ALA A 33 -0.41 6.62 11.56
CA ALA A 33 -1.24 5.51 12.02
C ALA A 33 -1.06 5.26 13.52
N ALA A 34 0.17 5.25 14.01
CA ALA A 34 0.46 5.02 15.41
C ALA A 34 0.06 6.20 16.32
N LEU A 35 0.31 7.44 15.89
CA LEU A 35 0.15 8.63 16.71
C LEU A 35 -1.28 9.21 16.67
N PHE A 36 -1.94 9.16 15.52
CA PHE A 36 -3.19 9.87 15.28
C PHE A 36 -4.34 9.00 14.82
N MET A 37 -4.09 7.90 14.07
CA MET A 37 -5.19 7.12 13.51
C MET A 37 -5.64 5.97 14.43
N ARG A 38 -4.76 5.47 15.29
CA ARG A 38 -5.04 4.34 16.18
C ARG A 38 -6.37 4.44 16.93
N PRO A 39 -6.76 5.60 17.52
CA PRO A 39 -8.03 5.69 18.25
C PRO A 39 -9.27 5.47 17.39
N GLY A 40 -9.18 5.62 16.07
CA GLY A 40 -10.27 5.37 15.13
C GLY A 40 -10.29 3.96 14.54
N THR A 41 -9.31 3.10 14.87
CA THR A 41 -9.18 1.75 14.31
C THR A 41 -9.87 0.68 15.16
N PRO A 42 -10.19 -0.51 14.61
CA PRO A 42 -10.75 -1.63 15.36
C PRO A 42 -9.87 -2.18 16.51
N ALA A 43 -8.66 -1.68 16.69
CA ALA A 43 -7.82 -1.97 17.85
C ALA A 43 -8.32 -1.32 19.15
N VAL A 44 -9.31 -0.44 19.06
CA VAL A 44 -9.90 0.32 20.18
C VAL A 44 -11.39 -0.02 20.30
N PRO A 45 -11.99 -0.03 21.52
CA PRO A 45 -13.41 -0.30 21.73
C PRO A 45 -14.33 0.59 20.90
N LEU A 46 -15.46 0.04 20.44
CA LEU A 46 -16.37 0.70 19.48
C LEU A 46 -16.79 2.11 19.93
N LEU A 47 -17.19 2.28 21.18
CA LEU A 47 -17.68 3.59 21.69
C LEU A 47 -16.57 4.65 21.67
N GLU A 48 -15.34 4.27 21.97
CA GLU A 48 -14.19 5.17 21.93
C GLU A 48 -13.88 5.59 20.48
N ARG A 49 -13.98 4.63 19.51
CA ARG A 49 -13.82 4.94 18.08
C ARG A 49 -14.86 5.92 17.58
N LEU A 50 -16.13 5.71 17.94
CA LEU A 50 -17.21 6.62 17.57
C LEU A 50 -16.98 8.02 18.12
N ALA A 51 -16.62 8.13 19.40
CA ALA A 51 -16.31 9.41 20.05
C ALA A 51 -15.11 10.12 19.38
N TYR A 52 -14.09 9.36 18.96
CA TYR A 52 -12.94 9.91 18.26
C TYR A 52 -13.27 10.36 16.82
N LEU A 53 -14.01 9.56 16.06
CA LEU A 53 -14.27 9.81 14.65
C LEU A 53 -15.37 10.86 14.40
N ALA A 54 -16.36 10.95 15.29
CA ALA A 54 -17.50 11.86 15.13
C ALA A 54 -17.09 13.33 14.89
N PRO A 55 -16.09 13.93 15.58
CA PRO A 55 -15.64 15.29 15.32
C PRO A 55 -14.78 15.45 14.06
N ARG A 56 -14.50 14.40 13.28
CA ARG A 56 -13.62 14.40 12.10
C ARG A 56 -12.22 14.93 12.42
N PRO A 57 -11.42 14.22 13.22
CA PRO A 57 -10.13 14.72 13.65
C PRO A 57 -9.19 14.88 12.44
N SER A 58 -8.48 16.01 12.38
CA SER A 58 -7.56 16.31 11.25
C SER A 58 -6.45 15.27 11.10
N GLY A 59 -5.94 14.74 12.23
CA GLY A 59 -4.94 13.67 12.21
C GLY A 59 -5.40 12.39 11.51
N TRP A 60 -6.68 12.02 11.66
CA TRP A 60 -7.30 10.92 10.92
C TRP A 60 -7.30 11.18 9.41
N THR A 61 -7.80 12.34 9.01
CA THR A 61 -7.88 12.71 7.58
C THR A 61 -6.48 12.82 6.97
N CYS A 62 -5.52 13.48 7.64
CA CYS A 62 -4.14 13.57 7.18
C CYS A 62 -3.50 12.20 7.02
N GLY A 63 -3.74 11.27 7.94
CA GLY A 63 -3.25 9.90 7.84
C GLY A 63 -3.69 9.22 6.55
N TRP A 64 -4.98 9.28 6.24
CA TRP A 64 -5.51 8.69 5.00
C TRP A 64 -5.01 9.37 3.73
N VAL A 65 -4.81 10.69 3.74
CA VAL A 65 -4.17 11.41 2.61
C VAL A 65 -2.76 10.89 2.36
N VAL A 66 -1.99 10.62 3.41
CA VAL A 66 -0.63 10.05 3.26
C VAL A 66 -0.70 8.62 2.73
N TRP A 67 -1.66 7.79 3.18
CA TRP A 67 -1.86 6.43 2.65
C TRP A 67 -2.26 6.43 1.18
N MET A 68 -3.11 7.37 0.72
CA MET A 68 -3.36 7.58 -0.72
C MET A 68 -2.06 7.89 -1.49
N GLY A 69 -1.16 8.68 -0.90
CA GLY A 69 0.17 8.92 -1.45
C GLY A 69 1.02 7.64 -1.54
N CYS A 70 0.94 6.76 -0.53
CA CYS A 70 1.59 5.44 -0.56
C CYS A 70 1.09 4.58 -1.73
N ALA A 71 -0.23 4.49 -1.90
CA ALA A 71 -0.87 3.78 -3.01
C ALA A 71 -0.41 4.32 -4.38
N ALA A 72 -0.42 5.64 -4.54
CA ALA A 72 -0.01 6.31 -5.78
C ALA A 72 1.48 6.07 -6.11
N THR A 73 2.37 6.16 -5.11
CA THR A 73 3.80 5.95 -5.33
C THR A 73 4.15 4.49 -5.58
N LEU A 74 3.44 3.54 -4.96
CA LEU A 74 3.57 2.11 -5.26
C LEU A 74 3.21 1.84 -6.72
N ALA A 75 2.03 2.30 -7.17
CA ALA A 75 1.58 2.12 -8.55
C ALA A 75 2.54 2.79 -9.55
N ALA A 76 2.99 4.02 -9.27
CA ALA A 76 3.95 4.73 -10.10
C ALA A 76 5.29 3.99 -10.20
N PHE A 77 5.79 3.44 -9.08
CA PHE A 77 6.99 2.60 -9.08
C PHE A 77 6.84 1.38 -10.00
N MET A 78 5.71 0.67 -9.92
CA MET A 78 5.45 -0.50 -10.76
C MET A 78 5.33 -0.14 -12.25
N VAL A 79 4.74 1.00 -12.58
CA VAL A 79 4.67 1.52 -13.96
C VAL A 79 6.06 1.88 -14.48
N LEU A 80 6.87 2.56 -13.69
CA LEU A 80 8.25 2.89 -14.07
C LEU A 80 9.10 1.64 -14.24
N LEU A 81 8.95 0.65 -13.36
CA LEU A 81 9.61 -0.63 -13.47
C LEU A 81 9.22 -1.36 -14.77
N ALA A 82 7.93 -1.35 -15.12
CA ALA A 82 7.44 -1.96 -16.37
C ALA A 82 7.93 -1.24 -17.63
N ARG A 83 8.18 0.07 -17.54
CA ARG A 83 8.81 0.84 -18.63
C ARG A 83 10.30 0.52 -18.76
N ALA A 84 11.01 0.41 -17.64
CA ALA A 84 12.44 0.09 -17.62
C ALA A 84 12.70 -1.40 -17.96
N ARG A 85 11.76 -2.27 -17.60
CA ARG A 85 11.82 -3.73 -17.84
C ARG A 85 10.51 -4.20 -18.47
N PRO A 86 10.34 -4.06 -19.82
CA PRO A 86 9.08 -4.30 -20.50
C PRO A 86 8.75 -5.80 -20.68
N LEU A 87 8.95 -6.61 -19.63
CA LEU A 87 8.67 -8.04 -19.61
C LEU A 87 7.18 -8.27 -19.33
N PRO A 88 6.55 -9.32 -19.88
CA PRO A 88 5.10 -9.54 -19.78
C PRO A 88 4.58 -9.54 -18.33
N LEU A 89 5.24 -10.28 -17.43
CA LEU A 89 4.84 -10.36 -16.02
C LEU A 89 5.03 -9.02 -15.27
N VAL A 90 6.07 -8.24 -15.63
CA VAL A 90 6.28 -6.92 -15.02
C VAL A 90 5.22 -5.93 -15.49
N ARG A 91 4.79 -6.00 -16.75
CA ARG A 91 3.65 -5.21 -17.27
C ARG A 91 2.35 -5.63 -16.59
N ALA A 92 2.09 -6.92 -16.43
CA ALA A 92 0.92 -7.41 -15.68
C ALA A 92 0.95 -6.93 -14.23
N ALA A 93 2.11 -6.96 -13.58
CA ALA A 93 2.31 -6.43 -12.24
C ALA A 93 1.93 -4.94 -12.12
N ALA A 94 2.33 -4.12 -13.10
CA ALA A 94 1.95 -2.69 -13.13
C ALA A 94 0.45 -2.49 -13.27
N VAL A 95 -0.23 -3.28 -14.11
CA VAL A 95 -1.70 -3.22 -14.26
C VAL A 95 -2.39 -3.61 -12.95
N VAL A 96 -1.97 -4.71 -12.32
CA VAL A 96 -2.53 -5.17 -11.05
C VAL A 96 -2.30 -4.15 -9.94
N ALA A 97 -1.11 -3.53 -9.87
CA ALA A 97 -0.82 -2.47 -8.91
C ALA A 97 -1.68 -1.22 -9.12
N LEU A 98 -1.94 -0.82 -10.37
CA LEU A 98 -2.85 0.28 -10.68
C LEU A 98 -4.29 -0.01 -10.23
N LEU A 99 -4.79 -1.22 -10.47
CA LEU A 99 -6.11 -1.64 -9.98
C LEU A 99 -6.18 -1.61 -8.45
N GLY A 100 -5.12 -2.09 -7.78
CA GLY A 100 -4.98 -2.00 -6.33
C GLY A 100 -5.02 -0.56 -5.84
N ALA A 101 -4.26 0.34 -6.49
CA ALA A 101 -4.20 1.75 -6.10
C ALA A 101 -5.54 2.49 -6.29
N VAL A 102 -6.27 2.21 -7.36
CA VAL A 102 -7.61 2.79 -7.57
C VAL A 102 -8.57 2.35 -6.47
N LEU A 103 -8.57 1.06 -6.11
CA LEU A 103 -9.40 0.53 -5.05
C LEU A 103 -9.00 1.09 -3.68
N ASP A 104 -7.71 1.17 -3.40
CA ASP A 104 -7.17 1.65 -2.12
C ASP A 104 -7.49 3.13 -1.91
N VAL A 105 -7.23 3.97 -2.91
CA VAL A 105 -7.58 5.41 -2.86
C VAL A 105 -9.08 5.60 -2.66
N ALA A 106 -9.93 4.80 -3.30
CA ALA A 106 -11.38 4.86 -3.07
C ALA A 106 -11.75 4.49 -1.63
N CYS A 107 -11.12 3.47 -1.06
CA CYS A 107 -11.29 3.09 0.34
C CYS A 107 -10.78 4.18 1.30
N ASP A 108 -9.60 4.74 1.04
CA ASP A 108 -8.99 5.79 1.86
C ASP A 108 -9.83 7.07 1.89
N LEU A 109 -10.40 7.45 0.73
CA LEU A 109 -11.36 8.56 0.64
C LEU A 109 -12.62 8.28 1.49
N ALA A 110 -13.11 7.05 1.48
CA ALA A 110 -14.24 6.65 2.29
C ALA A 110 -13.91 6.63 3.79
N TYR A 111 -12.72 6.16 4.18
CA TYR A 111 -12.23 6.25 5.55
C TYR A 111 -12.07 7.70 6.01
N ALA A 112 -11.48 8.57 5.18
CA ALA A 112 -11.27 9.97 5.54
C ALA A 112 -12.56 10.78 5.62
N GLY A 113 -13.51 10.54 4.72
CA GLY A 113 -14.71 11.37 4.54
C GLY A 113 -16.00 10.74 5.03
N ALA A 114 -16.33 9.52 4.58
CA ALA A 114 -17.64 8.90 4.85
C ALA A 114 -17.69 8.26 6.24
N LEU A 115 -16.67 7.53 6.67
CA LEU A 115 -16.68 6.81 7.96
C LEU A 115 -16.94 7.72 9.16
N PRO A 116 -16.33 8.91 9.30
CA PRO A 116 -16.71 9.88 10.35
C PRO A 116 -18.15 10.37 10.28
N GLY A 117 -18.76 10.35 9.09
CA GLY A 117 -20.19 10.62 8.90
C GLY A 117 -21.06 9.55 9.54
N HIS A 118 -20.77 8.27 9.27
CA HIS A 118 -21.46 7.14 9.88
C HIS A 118 -21.29 7.09 11.39
N ALA A 119 -20.13 7.49 11.92
CA ALA A 119 -19.89 7.58 13.37
C ALA A 119 -20.83 8.54 14.11
N ARG A 120 -21.50 9.47 13.40
CA ARG A 120 -22.46 10.44 13.96
C ARG A 120 -23.91 10.02 13.76
N SER A 121 -24.20 9.05 12.90
CA SER A 121 -25.57 8.71 12.54
C SER A 121 -26.07 7.47 13.30
N ASP A 122 -25.66 6.30 12.90
CA ASP A 122 -26.12 5.02 13.44
C ASP A 122 -24.95 4.07 13.68
N VAL A 123 -24.96 3.43 14.85
CA VAL A 123 -23.89 2.49 15.26
C VAL A 123 -23.89 1.25 14.38
N ALA A 124 -25.06 0.74 14.02
CA ALA A 124 -25.15 -0.47 13.21
C ALA A 124 -24.64 -0.20 11.78
N ASP A 125 -25.04 0.93 11.19
CA ASP A 125 -24.55 1.38 9.88
C ASP A 125 -23.05 1.61 9.89
N PHE A 126 -22.52 2.23 10.94
CA PHE A 126 -21.07 2.40 11.11
C PHE A 126 -20.32 1.06 11.07
N VAL A 127 -20.77 0.08 11.86
CA VAL A 127 -20.11 -1.24 11.94
C VAL A 127 -20.15 -1.96 10.60
N VAL A 128 -21.30 -1.95 9.93
CA VAL A 128 -21.46 -2.59 8.61
C VAL A 128 -20.59 -1.90 7.57
N PHE A 129 -20.58 -0.57 7.55
CA PHE A 129 -19.78 0.20 6.59
C PHE A 129 -18.28 0.00 6.83
N GLU A 130 -17.81 0.11 8.07
CA GLU A 130 -16.42 -0.12 8.44
C GLU A 130 -15.95 -1.51 8.02
N ARG A 131 -16.74 -2.56 8.32
CA ARG A 131 -16.40 -3.94 7.97
C ARG A 131 -16.26 -4.14 6.46
N ARG A 132 -17.17 -3.60 5.67
CA ARG A 132 -17.10 -3.67 4.21
C ARG A 132 -15.87 -2.93 3.68
N LEU A 133 -15.62 -1.75 4.20
CA LEU A 133 -14.50 -0.92 3.80
C LEU A 133 -13.16 -1.61 4.14
N THR A 134 -13.05 -2.21 5.34
CA THR A 134 -11.88 -2.98 5.76
C THR A 134 -11.67 -4.19 4.84
N ALA A 135 -12.71 -4.94 4.51
CA ALA A 135 -12.60 -6.07 3.60
C ALA A 135 -12.13 -5.62 2.19
N LEU A 136 -12.66 -4.51 1.66
CA LEU A 136 -12.23 -3.99 0.36
C LEU A 136 -10.79 -3.49 0.37
N SER A 137 -10.38 -2.74 1.38
CA SER A 137 -9.02 -2.22 1.50
C SER A 137 -8.02 -3.35 1.77
N GLN A 138 -8.23 -4.13 2.84
CA GLN A 138 -7.26 -5.15 3.24
C GLN A 138 -7.23 -6.34 2.26
N THR A 139 -8.39 -6.93 1.94
CA THR A 139 -8.42 -8.10 1.05
C THR A 139 -8.30 -7.70 -0.42
N GLY A 140 -9.02 -6.67 -0.84
CA GLY A 140 -9.02 -6.21 -2.21
C GLY A 140 -7.72 -5.52 -2.59
N ALA A 141 -7.46 -4.33 -2.06
CA ALA A 141 -6.32 -3.52 -2.48
C ALA A 141 -4.97 -4.16 -2.08
N ASN A 142 -4.79 -4.55 -0.80
CA ASN A 142 -3.53 -5.17 -0.38
C ASN A 142 -3.32 -6.56 -0.99
N GLY A 143 -4.39 -7.30 -1.27
CA GLY A 143 -4.31 -8.55 -2.03
C GLY A 143 -3.78 -8.32 -3.45
N LEU A 144 -4.28 -7.30 -4.15
CA LEU A 144 -3.79 -6.90 -5.48
C LEU A 144 -2.33 -6.46 -5.44
N TYR A 145 -1.92 -5.65 -4.45
CA TYR A 145 -0.52 -5.27 -4.28
C TYR A 145 0.39 -6.48 -4.06
N SER A 146 -0.04 -7.43 -3.24
CA SER A 146 0.71 -8.66 -2.99
C SER A 146 0.93 -9.47 -4.27
N VAL A 147 -0.11 -9.62 -5.08
CA VAL A 147 -0.02 -10.27 -6.39
C VAL A 147 0.89 -9.47 -7.34
N ALA A 148 0.78 -8.13 -7.35
CA ALA A 148 1.63 -7.29 -8.18
C ALA A 148 3.12 -7.45 -7.83
N ILE A 149 3.46 -7.48 -6.54
CA ILE A 149 4.86 -7.69 -6.10
C ILE A 149 5.35 -9.09 -6.48
N LEU A 150 4.52 -10.12 -6.34
CA LEU A 150 4.87 -11.47 -6.76
C LEU A 150 5.14 -11.53 -8.28
N LEU A 151 4.24 -10.99 -9.10
CA LEU A 151 4.40 -10.93 -10.55
C LEU A 151 5.62 -10.10 -10.96
N GLY A 152 5.83 -8.94 -10.33
CA GLY A 152 7.01 -8.10 -10.56
C GLY A 152 8.30 -8.82 -10.22
N THR A 153 8.34 -9.52 -9.08
CA THR A 153 9.51 -10.27 -8.62
C THR A 153 9.84 -11.45 -9.53
N THR A 154 8.83 -12.24 -9.89
CA THR A 154 8.99 -13.43 -10.75
C THR A 154 9.27 -13.06 -12.21
N GLY A 155 8.76 -11.90 -12.64
CA GLY A 155 8.97 -11.39 -13.98
C GLY A 155 10.36 -10.80 -14.26
N LEU A 156 11.17 -10.56 -13.23
CA LEU A 156 12.53 -10.05 -13.39
C LEU A 156 13.54 -11.20 -13.62
N ASP A 157 13.90 -11.46 -14.88
CA ASP A 157 14.76 -12.60 -15.29
C ASP A 157 16.08 -12.70 -14.53
N ARG A 158 16.66 -11.57 -14.10
CA ARG A 158 17.94 -11.49 -13.41
C ARG A 158 17.82 -10.77 -12.06
N ALA A 159 16.69 -10.97 -11.38
CA ALA A 159 16.54 -10.42 -10.03
C ALA A 159 17.60 -11.00 -9.08
N PRO A 160 18.31 -10.17 -8.29
CA PRO A 160 19.19 -10.65 -7.26
C PRO A 160 18.44 -11.51 -6.25
N ALA A 161 19.12 -12.49 -5.64
CA ALA A 161 18.49 -13.39 -4.66
C ALA A 161 17.77 -12.61 -3.55
N LEU A 162 18.35 -11.52 -3.08
CA LEU A 162 17.76 -10.65 -2.07
C LEU A 162 16.40 -10.07 -2.54
N ALA A 163 16.29 -9.60 -3.80
CA ALA A 163 15.02 -9.09 -4.32
C ALA A 163 13.96 -10.19 -4.37
N ARG A 164 14.33 -11.43 -4.74
CA ARG A 164 13.41 -12.57 -4.74
C ARG A 164 12.91 -12.91 -3.34
N VAL A 165 13.81 -12.94 -2.36
CA VAL A 165 13.44 -13.19 -0.96
C VAL A 165 12.53 -12.09 -0.43
N LEU A 166 12.89 -10.82 -0.63
CA LEU A 166 12.09 -9.68 -0.18
C LEU A 166 10.72 -9.66 -0.84
N GLY A 167 10.64 -9.95 -2.15
CA GLY A 167 9.36 -10.04 -2.86
C GLY A 167 8.49 -11.19 -2.34
N ALA A 168 9.07 -12.36 -2.05
CA ALA A 168 8.35 -13.48 -1.44
C ALA A 168 7.87 -13.15 -0.02
N VAL A 169 8.69 -12.52 0.80
CA VAL A 169 8.32 -12.08 2.16
C VAL A 169 7.21 -11.03 2.09
N THR A 170 7.29 -10.06 1.16
CA THR A 170 6.22 -9.08 0.94
C THR A 170 4.92 -9.76 0.55
N PHE A 171 4.96 -10.73 -0.37
CA PHE A 171 3.78 -11.47 -0.79
C PHE A 171 3.15 -12.24 0.38
N VAL A 172 3.95 -12.94 1.19
CA VAL A 172 3.45 -13.68 2.36
C VAL A 172 2.82 -12.72 3.39
N GLY A 173 3.52 -11.66 3.76
CA GLY A 173 3.00 -10.65 4.70
C GLY A 173 1.73 -9.98 4.19
N GLY A 174 1.70 -9.62 2.91
CA GLY A 174 0.53 -9.03 2.28
C GLY A 174 -0.65 -10.02 2.15
N SER A 175 -0.38 -11.32 1.98
CA SER A 175 -1.42 -12.35 2.00
C SER A 175 -2.03 -12.52 3.40
N VAL A 176 -1.21 -12.45 4.45
CA VAL A 176 -1.70 -12.43 5.85
C VAL A 176 -2.60 -11.21 6.08
N LEU A 177 -2.17 -10.03 5.61
CA LEU A 177 -2.94 -8.80 5.69
C LEU A 177 -4.27 -8.89 4.92
N ALA A 178 -4.25 -9.48 3.72
CA ALA A 178 -5.45 -9.68 2.92
C ALA A 178 -6.46 -10.65 3.59
N LEU A 179 -5.97 -11.72 4.21
CA LEU A 179 -6.81 -12.64 4.98
C LEU A 179 -7.41 -11.97 6.22
N ALA A 180 -6.65 -11.09 6.88
CA ALA A 180 -7.15 -10.32 8.02
C ALA A 180 -8.36 -9.43 7.66
N GLY A 181 -8.44 -8.95 6.43
CA GLY A 181 -9.61 -8.21 5.94
C GLY A 181 -10.90 -9.03 5.91
N LEU A 182 -10.81 -10.35 5.73
CA LEU A 182 -11.96 -11.28 5.76
C LEU A 182 -12.36 -11.65 7.19
N THR A 183 -11.36 -11.87 8.06
CA THR A 183 -11.57 -12.33 9.44
C THR A 183 -11.85 -11.20 10.42
N GLY A 184 -11.39 -9.99 10.12
CA GLY A 184 -11.40 -8.84 11.04
C GLY A 184 -10.36 -8.96 12.15
N ASP A 185 -9.41 -9.90 12.06
CA ASP A 185 -8.40 -10.14 13.09
C ASP A 185 -7.32 -9.08 13.08
N GLN A 186 -7.31 -8.23 14.11
CA GLN A 186 -6.36 -7.14 14.26
C GLN A 186 -4.91 -7.61 14.50
N VAL A 187 -4.70 -8.78 15.07
CA VAL A 187 -3.36 -9.36 15.25
C VAL A 187 -2.78 -9.72 13.89
N GLN A 188 -3.60 -10.30 13.00
CA GLN A 188 -3.20 -10.60 11.63
C GLN A 188 -2.93 -9.31 10.84
N VAL A 189 -3.75 -8.25 11.00
CA VAL A 189 -3.48 -6.94 10.38
C VAL A 189 -2.11 -6.41 10.81
N MET A 190 -1.83 -6.39 12.09
CA MET A 190 -0.55 -5.90 12.62
C MET A 190 0.63 -6.76 12.14
N ALA A 191 0.52 -8.08 12.21
CA ALA A 191 1.57 -9.01 11.78
C ALA A 191 1.83 -8.88 10.27
N GLY A 192 0.77 -8.89 9.45
CA GLY A 192 0.88 -8.74 8.01
C GLY A 192 1.54 -7.41 7.62
N THR A 193 1.12 -6.30 8.24
CA THR A 193 1.71 -4.98 8.04
C THR A 193 3.19 -4.93 8.43
N ALA A 194 3.54 -5.48 9.61
CA ALA A 194 4.92 -5.48 10.11
C ALA A 194 5.87 -6.31 9.24
N ILE A 195 5.36 -7.31 8.54
CA ILE A 195 6.14 -8.13 7.60
C ILE A 195 6.16 -7.48 6.21
N ALA A 196 4.98 -7.14 5.66
CA ALA A 196 4.84 -6.71 4.27
C ALA A 196 5.54 -5.36 4.00
N ILE A 197 5.30 -4.34 4.83
CA ILE A 197 5.79 -2.99 4.54
C ILE A 197 7.32 -2.92 4.55
N PRO A 198 8.06 -3.36 5.58
CA PRO A 198 9.52 -3.30 5.55
C PRO A 198 10.13 -4.10 4.39
N ALA A 199 9.58 -5.29 4.11
CA ALA A 199 10.05 -6.13 3.01
C ALA A 199 9.79 -5.47 1.65
N PHE A 200 8.63 -4.85 1.44
CA PHE A 200 8.28 -4.11 0.25
C PHE A 200 9.21 -2.91 0.02
N LEU A 201 9.44 -2.10 1.06
CA LEU A 201 10.32 -0.93 0.96
C LEU A 201 11.75 -1.33 0.61
N ALA A 202 12.28 -2.37 1.28
CA ALA A 202 13.59 -2.91 0.95
C ALA A 202 13.63 -3.49 -0.48
N TRP A 203 12.56 -4.17 -0.92
CA TRP A 203 12.43 -4.69 -2.28
C TRP A 203 12.49 -3.57 -3.33
N THR A 204 11.75 -2.48 -3.15
CA THR A 204 11.77 -1.34 -4.09
C THR A 204 13.16 -0.72 -4.21
N LEU A 205 13.88 -0.56 -3.09
CA LEU A 205 15.25 -0.05 -3.08
C LEU A 205 16.23 -0.99 -3.81
N VAL A 206 16.16 -2.29 -3.53
CA VAL A 206 17.07 -3.30 -4.16
C VAL A 206 16.80 -3.38 -5.66
N VAL A 207 15.53 -3.39 -6.09
CA VAL A 207 15.15 -3.46 -7.50
C VAL A 207 15.58 -2.19 -8.23
N SER A 208 15.30 -1.01 -7.68
CA SER A 208 15.66 0.28 -8.30
C SER A 208 17.18 0.48 -8.43
N ALA A 209 17.97 0.01 -7.46
CA ALA A 209 19.42 0.09 -7.52
C ALA A 209 20.05 -0.81 -8.61
N ARG A 210 19.34 -1.84 -9.07
CA ARG A 210 19.81 -2.80 -10.08
C ARG A 210 19.16 -2.62 -11.45
N THR A 211 18.27 -1.65 -11.59
CA THR A 211 17.66 -1.29 -12.86
C THR A 211 18.47 -0.16 -13.49
N PRO A 212 19.09 -0.38 -14.67
CA PRO A 212 19.92 0.62 -15.35
C PRO A 212 19.11 1.78 -15.91
#